data_8e2461f1779b29823cddfdfe905cf7df
#
_entry.id   8e2461f1779b29823cddfdfe905cf7df
#
_cell.length_a   1.000
_cell.length_b   1.000
_cell.length_c   1.000
_cell.angle_alpha   90.00
_cell.angle_beta   90.00
_cell.angle_gamma   90.00
#
_symmetry.space_group_name_H-M   'P 1'
#
loop_
_entity.id
_entity.type
_entity.pdbx_description
1 polymer ?
#
loop_
_entity_poly.entity_id
_entity_poly.type
_entity_poly.pdbx_seq_one_letter_code
_entity_poly.pdbx_strand_id
1 'polypeptide(L)'
;GEGSVRVHTVEHVLAALSAMGVDNAIVEMEANEPPIGDGSAQPYVDLIKKAGVVAQEEPRKFFDVREPMHVEAKTGALLVLLPDDKFRISCTQAGPNNQFTQFLSLELTPSVFEAEIAPARTFVYYEDVEPLMDKNLIKGGSLENAIVVRGEAVLSKERLRFSDEFVRHKILDIIGDLALAGRRIRGHVVAVKPGHASNAELARALAREETRRSAMSAPRAIPIGDSGLDTGEVMKILPHRYPFLMVDRVIGFEGENKITAIKSITINEPFFQGHFPGHP
;
A
#
# COMPACT_ATOMS: atom_id res chain seq x y z
N GLY A 1 -0.95 3.26 12.94
CA GLY A 1 -1.80 3.75 14.03
C GLY A 1 -1.34 5.10 14.52
N GLU A 2 -2.22 5.89 15.08
CA GLU A 2 -1.86 7.15 15.71
C GLU A 2 -1.46 6.91 17.17
N GLY A 3 -0.37 7.52 17.63
CA GLY A 3 0.13 7.37 18.99
C GLY A 3 0.58 5.95 19.32
N SER A 4 0.09 5.40 20.44
CA SER A 4 0.40 4.05 20.91
C SER A 4 -0.54 2.96 20.35
N VAL A 5 -1.61 3.34 19.65
CA VAL A 5 -2.59 2.39 19.10
C VAL A 5 -2.04 1.73 17.84
N ARG A 6 -1.97 0.40 17.86
CA ARG A 6 -1.55 -0.43 16.73
C ARG A 6 -2.59 -1.48 16.45
N VAL A 7 -2.84 -1.73 15.17
CA VAL A 7 -3.66 -2.83 14.68
C VAL A 7 -2.76 -3.76 13.87
N HIS A 8 -2.84 -5.04 14.15
CA HIS A 8 -2.02 -6.09 13.53
C HIS A 8 -2.90 -6.99 12.65
N THR A 9 -2.28 -7.82 11.80
CA THR A 9 -2.94 -8.88 11.00
C THR A 9 -4.11 -8.33 10.18
N VAL A 10 -3.88 -7.19 9.49
CA VAL A 10 -4.94 -6.46 8.76
C VAL A 10 -5.08 -6.89 7.31
N GLU A 11 -4.18 -7.73 6.81
CA GLU A 11 -4.05 -8.10 5.40
C GLU A 11 -5.33 -8.69 4.82
N HIS A 12 -6.02 -9.57 5.53
CA HIS A 12 -7.24 -10.23 5.02
C HIS A 12 -8.42 -9.25 4.89
N VAL A 13 -8.65 -8.41 5.90
CA VAL A 13 -9.72 -7.40 5.85
C VAL A 13 -9.42 -6.32 4.81
N LEU A 14 -8.16 -5.89 4.70
CA LEU A 14 -7.76 -4.90 3.70
C LEU A 14 -7.84 -5.46 2.28
N ALA A 15 -7.47 -6.74 2.08
CA ALA A 15 -7.63 -7.41 0.80
C ALA A 15 -9.10 -7.45 0.38
N ALA A 16 -10.01 -7.84 1.28
CA ALA A 16 -11.43 -7.88 1.01
C ALA A 16 -11.98 -6.48 0.67
N LEU A 17 -11.72 -5.46 1.48
CA LEU A 17 -12.17 -4.08 1.23
C LEU A 17 -11.62 -3.56 -0.11
N SER A 18 -10.31 -3.73 -0.33
CA SER A 18 -9.67 -3.27 -1.55
C SER A 18 -10.23 -3.98 -2.78
N ALA A 19 -10.27 -5.30 -2.81
CA ALA A 19 -10.70 -6.06 -3.97
C ALA A 19 -12.21 -5.92 -4.27
N MET A 20 -13.06 -5.82 -3.22
CA MET A 20 -14.51 -5.65 -3.37
C MET A 20 -14.94 -4.22 -3.72
N GLY A 21 -14.01 -3.31 -3.87
CA GLY A 21 -14.34 -1.97 -4.35
C GLY A 21 -14.72 -0.98 -3.25
N VAL A 22 -14.40 -1.25 -2.00
CA VAL A 22 -14.69 -0.37 -0.87
C VAL A 22 -13.52 0.58 -0.65
N ASP A 23 -13.74 1.87 -0.79
CA ASP A 23 -12.70 2.90 -0.59
C ASP A 23 -12.80 3.54 0.80
N ASN A 24 -14.01 3.61 1.35
CA ASN A 24 -14.28 4.19 2.66
C ASN A 24 -15.12 3.23 3.48
N ALA A 25 -14.63 2.85 4.66
CA ALA A 25 -15.34 2.01 5.61
C ALA A 25 -14.95 2.37 7.03
N ILE A 26 -15.86 2.15 7.96
CA ILE A 26 -15.57 2.14 9.40
C ILE A 26 -15.53 0.68 9.82
N VAL A 27 -14.40 0.26 10.38
CA VAL A 27 -14.21 -1.08 10.92
C VAL A 27 -14.05 -0.94 12.44
N GLU A 28 -15.08 -1.36 13.19
CA GLU A 28 -15.07 -1.37 14.65
C GLU A 28 -14.57 -2.71 15.16
N MET A 29 -13.62 -2.69 16.07
CA MET A 29 -13.01 -3.89 16.64
C MET A 29 -12.86 -3.75 18.14
N GLU A 30 -13.03 -4.84 18.87
CA GLU A 30 -12.83 -4.91 20.33
C GLU A 30 -11.38 -5.28 20.71
N ALA A 31 -10.57 -5.68 19.73
CA ALA A 31 -9.19 -6.10 19.92
C ALA A 31 -8.26 -5.37 18.92
N ASN A 32 -6.97 -5.51 19.11
CA ASN A 32 -5.94 -4.94 18.23
C ASN A 32 -5.64 -5.78 16.97
N GLU A 33 -6.43 -6.84 16.75
CA GLU A 33 -6.37 -7.68 15.56
C GLU A 33 -7.77 -8.01 15.08
N PRO A 34 -8.05 -7.97 13.76
CA PRO A 34 -9.27 -8.50 13.19
C PRO A 34 -9.37 -10.00 13.43
N PRO A 35 -10.59 -10.58 13.55
CA PRO A 35 -10.75 -12.02 13.70
C PRO A 35 -10.13 -12.78 12.53
N ILE A 36 -9.34 -13.80 12.79
CA ILE A 36 -8.72 -14.63 11.74
C ILE A 36 -9.76 -15.42 10.92
N GLY A 37 -10.96 -15.65 11.49
CA GLY A 37 -12.00 -16.46 10.86
C GLY A 37 -11.53 -17.87 10.56
N ASP A 38 -11.74 -18.30 9.34
CA ASP A 38 -11.28 -19.60 8.82
C ASP A 38 -9.86 -19.53 8.19
N GLY A 39 -9.16 -18.42 8.37
CA GLY A 39 -7.84 -18.17 7.79
C GLY A 39 -7.86 -17.61 6.37
N SER A 40 -9.03 -17.29 5.82
CA SER A 40 -9.21 -16.71 4.50
C SER A 40 -9.82 -15.31 4.56
N ALA A 41 -9.99 -14.64 3.42
CA ALA A 41 -10.71 -13.37 3.35
C ALA A 41 -12.22 -13.54 3.07
N GLN A 42 -12.70 -14.77 2.87
CA GLN A 42 -14.11 -15.02 2.54
C GLN A 42 -15.09 -14.48 3.58
N PRO A 43 -14.87 -14.65 4.90
CA PRO A 43 -15.78 -14.09 5.90
C PRO A 43 -15.93 -12.57 5.80
N TYR A 44 -14.88 -11.85 5.41
CA TYR A 44 -14.91 -10.40 5.20
C TYR A 44 -15.67 -10.02 3.92
N VAL A 45 -15.51 -10.79 2.84
CA VAL A 45 -16.32 -10.62 1.62
C VAL A 45 -17.80 -10.78 1.92
N ASP A 46 -18.16 -11.80 2.69
CA ASP A 46 -19.55 -12.07 3.09
C ASP A 46 -20.12 -10.93 3.93
N LEU A 47 -19.34 -10.36 4.86
CA LEU A 47 -19.72 -9.18 5.64
C LEU A 47 -19.94 -7.94 4.76
N ILE A 48 -19.03 -7.67 3.80
CA ILE A 48 -19.15 -6.56 2.86
C ILE A 48 -20.42 -6.71 2.00
N LYS A 49 -20.68 -7.92 1.50
CA LYS A 49 -21.88 -8.20 0.70
C LYS A 49 -23.15 -8.03 1.52
N LYS A 50 -23.14 -8.45 2.78
CA LYS A 50 -24.27 -8.28 3.69
C LYS A 50 -24.52 -6.82 4.05
N ALA A 51 -23.47 -6.03 4.25
CA ALA A 51 -23.57 -4.60 4.53
C ALA A 51 -24.02 -3.79 3.30
N GLY A 52 -23.65 -4.24 2.10
CA GLY A 52 -23.84 -3.52 0.86
C GLY A 52 -22.76 -2.45 0.65
N VAL A 53 -22.59 -2.05 -0.60
CA VAL A 53 -21.65 -0.98 -1.01
C VAL A 53 -22.44 0.12 -1.68
N VAL A 54 -22.22 1.36 -1.25
CA VAL A 54 -22.90 2.55 -1.80
C VAL A 54 -21.90 3.35 -2.61
N ALA A 55 -22.27 3.68 -3.86
CA ALA A 55 -21.46 4.55 -4.70
C ALA A 55 -21.45 5.97 -4.14
N GLN A 56 -20.27 6.59 -4.10
CA GLN A 56 -20.08 7.98 -3.70
C GLN A 56 -19.89 8.87 -4.93
N GLU A 57 -20.11 10.18 -4.78
CA GLU A 57 -20.04 11.15 -5.91
C GLU A 57 -18.60 11.41 -6.36
N GLU A 58 -17.63 11.37 -5.43
CA GLU A 58 -16.24 11.65 -5.74
C GLU A 58 -15.59 10.52 -6.58
N PRO A 59 -14.90 10.86 -7.67
CA PRO A 59 -14.25 9.88 -8.51
C PRO A 59 -13.07 9.21 -7.76
N ARG A 60 -12.97 7.89 -7.92
CA ARG A 60 -11.88 7.13 -7.35
C ARG A 60 -10.53 7.53 -7.95
N LYS A 61 -9.55 7.74 -7.08
CA LYS A 61 -8.18 8.02 -7.50
C LYS A 61 -7.37 6.74 -7.56
N PHE A 62 -6.59 6.58 -8.64
CA PHE A 62 -5.70 5.47 -8.85
C PHE A 62 -4.25 5.91 -8.80
N PHE A 63 -3.38 4.99 -8.41
CA PHE A 63 -1.96 5.10 -8.66
C PHE A 63 -1.67 4.40 -10.00
N ASP A 64 -1.48 5.20 -11.05
CA ASP A 64 -1.10 4.69 -12.36
C ASP A 64 0.41 4.46 -12.37
N VAL A 65 0.83 3.22 -12.56
CA VAL A 65 2.23 2.85 -12.69
C VAL A 65 2.72 3.31 -14.07
N ARG A 66 3.66 4.26 -14.11
CA ARG A 66 4.20 4.81 -15.35
C ARG A 66 5.57 4.26 -15.69
N GLU A 67 6.33 3.90 -14.67
CA GLU A 67 7.68 3.36 -14.78
C GLU A 67 7.82 2.13 -13.88
N PRO A 68 8.65 1.15 -14.26
CA PRO A 68 8.88 -0.02 -13.42
C PRO A 68 9.46 0.37 -12.05
N MET A 69 8.93 -0.28 -11.01
CA MET A 69 9.43 -0.19 -9.64
C MET A 69 9.76 -1.60 -9.15
N HIS A 70 10.75 -1.75 -8.29
CA HIS A 70 11.07 -3.06 -7.72
C HIS A 70 11.51 -2.96 -6.27
N VAL A 71 11.34 -4.07 -5.58
CA VAL A 71 11.83 -4.32 -4.23
C VAL A 71 12.45 -5.71 -4.23
N GLU A 72 13.69 -5.81 -3.78
CA GLU A 72 14.39 -7.05 -3.57
C GLU A 72 14.82 -7.17 -2.11
N ALA A 73 14.37 -8.22 -1.44
CA ALA A 73 14.68 -8.47 -0.05
C ALA A 73 15.86 -9.46 0.09
N LYS A 74 16.62 -9.34 1.16
CA LYS A 74 17.74 -10.28 1.48
C LYS A 74 17.27 -11.74 1.61
N THR A 75 15.99 -11.97 1.83
CA THR A 75 15.35 -13.29 1.88
C THR A 75 15.20 -13.95 0.51
N GLY A 76 15.54 -13.25 -0.59
CA GLY A 76 15.30 -13.68 -1.97
C GLY A 76 13.90 -13.38 -2.49
N ALA A 77 13.10 -12.62 -1.73
CA ALA A 77 11.82 -12.12 -2.21
C ALA A 77 12.06 -10.99 -3.23
N LEU A 78 11.41 -11.08 -4.40
CA LEU A 78 11.45 -10.06 -5.44
C LEU A 78 10.03 -9.66 -5.80
N LEU A 79 9.76 -8.35 -5.76
CA LEU A 79 8.54 -7.77 -6.28
C LEU A 79 8.89 -6.72 -7.33
N VAL A 80 8.29 -6.85 -8.51
CA VAL A 80 8.40 -5.86 -9.58
C VAL A 80 7.00 -5.36 -9.91
N LEU A 81 6.83 -4.06 -9.99
CA LEU A 81 5.60 -3.42 -10.40
C LEU A 81 5.81 -2.76 -11.76
N LEU A 82 5.08 -3.21 -12.76
CA LEU A 82 5.17 -2.79 -14.15
C LEU A 82 3.95 -1.95 -14.55
N PRO A 83 4.07 -1.06 -15.55
CA PRO A 83 2.91 -0.40 -16.15
C PRO A 83 1.89 -1.40 -16.71
N ASP A 84 0.62 -1.17 -16.39
CA ASP A 84 -0.55 -1.89 -16.94
C ASP A 84 -1.77 -0.96 -16.75
N ASP A 85 -2.77 -1.08 -17.60
CA ASP A 85 -4.03 -0.31 -17.50
C ASP A 85 -5.02 -0.92 -16.50
N LYS A 86 -4.72 -2.13 -16.01
CA LYS A 86 -5.50 -2.90 -15.04
C LYS A 86 -4.66 -3.23 -13.82
N PHE A 87 -5.26 -3.83 -12.81
CA PHE A 87 -4.50 -4.41 -11.71
C PHE A 87 -4.32 -5.90 -11.95
N ARG A 88 -3.09 -6.29 -12.30
CA ARG A 88 -2.69 -7.66 -12.55
C ARG A 88 -1.67 -8.13 -11.51
N ILE A 89 -1.75 -9.38 -11.13
CA ILE A 89 -0.78 -9.99 -10.22
C ILE A 89 -0.32 -11.32 -10.82
N SER A 90 1.00 -11.48 -10.96
CA SER A 90 1.66 -12.75 -11.25
C SER A 90 2.53 -13.11 -10.06
N CYS A 91 2.25 -14.22 -9.42
CA CYS A 91 2.94 -14.64 -8.20
C CYS A 91 3.53 -16.03 -8.35
N THR A 92 4.78 -16.18 -7.98
CA THR A 92 5.44 -17.47 -7.75
C THR A 92 5.68 -17.63 -6.25
N GLN A 93 4.97 -18.56 -5.64
CA GLN A 93 5.21 -18.99 -4.25
C GLN A 93 6.06 -20.27 -4.26
N ALA A 94 7.09 -20.29 -3.44
CA ALA A 94 7.89 -21.47 -3.19
C ALA A 94 8.26 -21.55 -1.72
N GLY A 95 8.10 -22.73 -1.15
CA GLY A 95 8.49 -23.04 0.23
C GLY A 95 9.99 -23.24 0.41
N PRO A 96 10.41 -23.64 1.60
CA PRO A 96 11.77 -24.05 1.87
C PRO A 96 12.26 -25.08 0.84
N ASN A 97 13.51 -24.95 0.37
CA ASN A 97 14.07 -25.80 -0.68
C ASN A 97 13.25 -25.89 -1.97
N ASN A 98 12.45 -24.83 -2.28
CA ASN A 98 11.54 -24.76 -3.42
C ASN A 98 10.43 -25.81 -3.42
N GLN A 99 10.11 -26.39 -2.29
CA GLN A 99 8.95 -27.29 -2.14
C GLN A 99 7.64 -26.52 -2.40
N PHE A 100 6.63 -27.24 -2.88
CA PHE A 100 5.30 -26.66 -3.16
C PHE A 100 5.39 -25.38 -4.01
N THR A 101 6.29 -25.36 -5.00
CA THR A 101 6.36 -24.23 -5.93
C THR A 101 5.10 -24.14 -6.75
N GLN A 102 4.40 -23.02 -6.67
CA GLN A 102 3.14 -22.73 -7.33
C GLN A 102 3.23 -21.39 -8.03
N PHE A 103 2.57 -21.27 -9.18
CA PHE A 103 2.46 -20.02 -9.93
C PHE A 103 1.02 -19.75 -10.31
N LEU A 104 0.62 -18.48 -10.16
CA LEU A 104 -0.68 -17.99 -10.63
C LEU A 104 -0.54 -16.58 -11.17
N SER A 105 -1.20 -16.30 -12.28
CA SER A 105 -1.32 -14.96 -12.85
C SER A 105 -2.78 -14.66 -13.14
N LEU A 106 -3.26 -13.50 -12.68
CA LEU A 106 -4.65 -13.08 -12.87
C LEU A 106 -4.77 -11.56 -12.97
N GLU A 107 -5.84 -11.12 -13.61
CA GLU A 107 -6.35 -9.76 -13.52
C GLU A 107 -7.30 -9.68 -12.32
N LEU A 108 -7.08 -8.73 -11.42
CA LEU A 108 -7.90 -8.59 -10.23
C LEU A 108 -9.17 -7.81 -10.54
N THR A 109 -10.30 -8.49 -10.46
CA THR A 109 -11.64 -7.91 -10.42
C THR A 109 -12.36 -8.37 -9.17
N PRO A 110 -13.45 -7.71 -8.73
CA PRO A 110 -14.21 -8.17 -7.55
C PRO A 110 -14.68 -9.63 -7.69
N SER A 111 -15.15 -10.02 -8.88
CA SER A 111 -15.61 -11.40 -9.13
C SER A 111 -14.47 -12.43 -9.11
N VAL A 112 -13.31 -12.09 -9.68
CA VAL A 112 -12.12 -12.96 -9.63
C VAL A 112 -11.61 -13.07 -8.20
N PHE A 113 -11.58 -11.97 -7.45
CA PHE A 113 -11.19 -12.02 -6.03
C PHE A 113 -12.10 -12.94 -5.23
N GLU A 114 -13.42 -12.75 -5.34
CA GLU A 114 -14.41 -13.54 -4.60
C GLU A 114 -14.31 -15.03 -4.93
N ALA A 115 -14.17 -15.38 -6.21
CA ALA A 115 -14.18 -16.77 -6.65
C ALA A 115 -12.83 -17.49 -6.47
N GLU A 116 -11.72 -16.78 -6.68
CA GLU A 116 -10.42 -17.38 -6.90
C GLU A 116 -9.41 -17.11 -5.77
N ILE A 117 -9.60 -16.02 -5.02
CA ILE A 117 -8.60 -15.55 -4.05
C ILE A 117 -9.14 -15.53 -2.62
N ALA A 118 -10.33 -14.93 -2.41
CA ALA A 118 -10.89 -14.76 -1.07
C ALA A 118 -11.01 -16.07 -0.27
N PRO A 119 -11.35 -17.23 -0.87
CA PRO A 119 -11.46 -18.48 -0.15
C PRO A 119 -10.12 -19.11 0.25
N ALA A 120 -8.98 -18.66 -0.30
CA ALA A 120 -7.67 -19.26 -0.03
C ALA A 120 -7.22 -19.00 1.41
N ARG A 121 -6.95 -20.07 2.16
CA ARG A 121 -6.58 -20.00 3.57
C ARG A 121 -5.10 -19.75 3.77
N THR A 122 -4.77 -19.10 4.88
CA THR A 122 -3.40 -18.90 5.33
C THR A 122 -2.72 -20.24 5.62
N PHE A 123 -1.42 -20.25 5.45
CA PHE A 123 -0.59 -21.42 5.71
C PHE A 123 0.71 -21.03 6.41
N VAL A 124 1.26 -21.97 7.14
CA VAL A 124 2.51 -21.81 7.86
C VAL A 124 3.37 -23.07 7.68
N TYR A 125 4.68 -22.89 7.66
CA TYR A 125 5.60 -24.03 7.76
C TYR A 125 5.79 -24.40 9.22
N TYR A 126 5.72 -25.71 9.53
CA TYR A 126 5.82 -26.20 10.90
C TYR A 126 7.13 -25.75 11.56
N GLU A 127 8.20 -25.74 10.81
CA GLU A 127 9.53 -25.34 11.25
C GLU A 127 9.60 -23.88 11.69
N ASP A 128 8.75 -23.02 11.16
CA ASP A 128 8.64 -21.60 11.56
C ASP A 128 7.80 -21.41 12.82
N VAL A 129 6.83 -22.30 13.05
CA VAL A 129 5.89 -22.20 14.18
C VAL A 129 6.36 -22.95 15.42
N GLU A 130 7.13 -24.05 15.27
CA GLU A 130 7.60 -24.88 16.38
C GLU A 130 8.34 -24.06 17.46
N PRO A 131 9.30 -23.18 17.13
CA PRO A 131 9.97 -22.35 18.12
C PRO A 131 9.09 -21.32 18.81
N LEU A 132 7.97 -20.95 18.19
CA LEU A 132 6.98 -20.01 18.73
C LEU A 132 5.98 -20.72 19.64
N MET A 133 5.63 -21.97 19.30
CA MET A 133 4.81 -22.84 20.15
C MET A 133 5.51 -23.15 21.47
N ASP A 134 6.79 -23.49 21.42
CA ASP A 134 7.62 -23.75 22.60
C ASP A 134 7.70 -22.56 23.55
N LYS A 135 7.61 -21.35 23.02
CA LYS A 135 7.61 -20.10 23.78
C LYS A 135 6.19 -19.62 24.18
N ASN A 136 5.14 -20.40 23.87
CA ASN A 136 3.74 -20.06 24.10
C ASN A 136 3.30 -18.71 23.49
N LEU A 137 3.88 -18.36 22.32
CA LEU A 137 3.66 -17.10 21.61
C LEU A 137 2.52 -17.19 20.58
N ILE A 138 2.09 -18.41 20.18
CA ILE A 138 0.96 -18.62 19.28
C ILE A 138 -0.28 -18.97 20.10
N LYS A 139 -1.15 -17.98 20.28
CA LYS A 139 -2.38 -18.16 21.08
C LYS A 139 -3.64 -18.42 20.25
N GLY A 140 -3.63 -18.17 18.94
CA GLY A 140 -4.81 -18.25 18.07
C GLY A 140 -4.69 -19.18 16.87
N GLY A 141 -3.48 -19.70 16.57
CA GLY A 141 -3.27 -20.61 15.44
C GLY A 141 -3.73 -22.03 15.74
N SER A 142 -4.58 -22.57 14.90
CA SER A 142 -5.04 -23.97 14.95
C SER A 142 -5.25 -24.49 13.52
N LEU A 143 -5.40 -25.80 13.37
CA LEU A 143 -5.77 -26.40 12.08
C LEU A 143 -7.17 -25.98 11.59
N GLU A 144 -7.92 -25.26 12.43
CA GLU A 144 -9.23 -24.70 12.04
C GLU A 144 -9.08 -23.43 11.19
N ASN A 145 -7.98 -22.70 11.35
CA ASN A 145 -7.77 -21.40 10.71
C ASN A 145 -6.44 -21.24 9.97
N ALA A 146 -5.63 -22.31 9.89
CA ALA A 146 -4.39 -22.32 9.11
C ALA A 146 -4.07 -23.72 8.57
N ILE A 147 -3.48 -23.75 7.39
CA ILE A 147 -2.89 -24.96 6.82
C ILE A 147 -1.45 -25.06 7.33
N VAL A 148 -1.05 -26.22 7.85
CA VAL A 148 0.31 -26.46 8.35
C VAL A 148 1.05 -27.36 7.36
N VAL A 149 2.19 -26.89 6.88
CA VAL A 149 3.08 -27.66 6.01
C VAL A 149 4.24 -28.19 6.85
N ARG A 150 4.44 -29.51 6.85
CA ARG A 150 5.54 -30.17 7.56
C ARG A 150 6.26 -31.12 6.62
N GLY A 151 7.46 -30.76 6.19
CA GLY A 151 8.17 -31.49 5.15
C GLY A 151 7.33 -31.60 3.88
N GLU A 152 7.02 -32.81 3.42
CA GLU A 152 6.14 -33.05 2.25
C GLU A 152 4.65 -33.19 2.63
N ALA A 153 4.31 -33.13 3.89
CA ALA A 153 2.94 -33.30 4.34
C ALA A 153 2.22 -31.96 4.50
N VAL A 154 0.98 -31.92 4.05
CA VAL A 154 0.06 -30.79 4.24
C VAL A 154 -1.01 -31.22 5.23
N LEU A 155 -1.04 -30.55 6.37
CA LEU A 155 -1.98 -30.81 7.46
C LEU A 155 -3.05 -29.71 7.46
N SER A 156 -4.30 -30.09 7.35
CA SER A 156 -5.44 -29.19 7.38
C SER A 156 -6.67 -29.95 7.92
N LYS A 157 -7.58 -29.25 8.57
CA LYS A 157 -8.85 -29.83 9.05
C LYS A 157 -9.72 -30.32 7.89
N GLU A 158 -9.70 -29.56 6.77
CA GLU A 158 -10.46 -29.83 5.56
C GLU A 158 -9.50 -30.03 4.37
N ARG A 159 -10.01 -30.59 3.28
CA ARG A 159 -9.23 -30.64 2.03
C ARG A 159 -8.83 -29.23 1.59
N LEU A 160 -7.73 -29.13 0.85
CA LEU A 160 -7.38 -27.88 0.17
C LEU A 160 -8.53 -27.43 -0.70
N ARG A 161 -8.88 -26.16 -0.65
CA ARG A 161 -9.93 -25.51 -1.46
C ARG A 161 -9.51 -25.39 -2.90
N PHE A 162 -8.20 -25.22 -3.12
CA PHE A 162 -7.56 -25.17 -4.45
C PHE A 162 -6.30 -26.02 -4.42
N SER A 163 -5.94 -26.63 -5.55
CA SER A 163 -4.66 -27.36 -5.68
C SER A 163 -3.44 -26.44 -5.53
N ASP A 164 -3.63 -25.14 -5.78
CA ASP A 164 -2.64 -24.08 -5.71
C ASP A 164 -3.00 -23.03 -4.62
N GLU A 165 -3.59 -23.49 -3.50
CA GLU A 165 -4.11 -22.62 -2.45
C GLU A 165 -3.02 -21.70 -1.85
N PHE A 166 -1.78 -22.16 -1.77
CA PHE A 166 -0.69 -21.36 -1.19
C PHE A 166 -0.37 -20.10 -1.99
N VAL A 167 -0.26 -20.20 -3.33
CA VAL A 167 0.00 -19.02 -4.16
C VAL A 167 -1.20 -18.08 -4.19
N ARG A 168 -2.43 -18.60 -4.12
CA ARG A 168 -3.65 -17.79 -4.03
C ARG A 168 -3.66 -16.98 -2.73
N HIS A 169 -3.30 -17.60 -1.62
CA HIS A 169 -3.19 -16.88 -0.36
C HIS A 169 -2.08 -15.82 -0.40
N LYS A 170 -0.93 -16.10 -1.04
CA LYS A 170 0.11 -15.08 -1.23
C LYS A 170 -0.33 -13.91 -2.09
N ILE A 171 -1.21 -14.13 -3.07
CA ILE A 171 -1.84 -13.05 -3.83
C ILE A 171 -2.79 -12.25 -2.94
N LEU A 172 -3.57 -12.90 -2.06
CA LEU A 172 -4.41 -12.24 -1.06
C LEU A 172 -3.57 -11.32 -0.16
N ASP A 173 -2.45 -11.81 0.37
CA ASP A 173 -1.50 -11.04 1.18
C ASP A 173 -0.98 -9.79 0.43
N ILE A 174 -0.58 -9.96 -0.84
CA ILE A 174 -0.12 -8.85 -1.68
C ILE A 174 -1.20 -7.77 -1.81
N ILE A 175 -2.45 -8.16 -2.07
CA ILE A 175 -3.58 -7.22 -2.23
C ILE A 175 -3.80 -6.43 -0.94
N GLY A 176 -3.82 -7.12 0.20
CA GLY A 176 -4.04 -6.51 1.51
C GLY A 176 -2.90 -5.57 1.93
N ASP A 177 -1.66 -6.03 1.78
CA ASP A 177 -0.48 -5.24 2.15
C ASP A 177 -0.32 -4.00 1.24
N LEU A 178 -0.57 -4.13 -0.06
CA LEU A 178 -0.50 -3.00 -0.99
C LEU A 178 -1.65 -1.99 -0.79
N ALA A 179 -2.78 -2.39 -0.20
CA ALA A 179 -3.84 -1.47 0.17
C ALA A 179 -3.37 -0.41 1.18
N LEU A 180 -2.33 -0.69 1.97
CA LEU A 180 -1.67 0.27 2.87
C LEU A 180 -1.04 1.47 2.15
N ALA A 181 -0.83 1.41 0.83
CA ALA A 181 -0.42 2.55 0.03
C ALA A 181 -1.51 3.65 -0.06
N GLY A 182 -2.75 3.34 0.36
CA GLY A 182 -3.86 4.29 0.42
C GLY A 182 -4.51 4.60 -0.93
N ARG A 183 -4.09 3.94 -2.00
CA ARG A 183 -4.67 4.08 -3.34
C ARG A 183 -4.74 2.75 -4.07
N ARG A 184 -5.72 2.63 -4.95
CA ARG A 184 -5.78 1.51 -5.88
C ARG A 184 -4.74 1.65 -6.96
N ILE A 185 -4.18 0.53 -7.36
CA ILE A 185 -3.09 0.46 -8.33
C ILE A 185 -3.67 0.09 -9.70
N ARG A 186 -3.20 0.76 -10.74
CA ARG A 186 -3.21 0.28 -12.12
C ARG A 186 -1.78 -0.06 -12.49
N GLY A 187 -1.53 -1.34 -12.64
CA GLY A 187 -0.18 -1.87 -12.84
C GLY A 187 -0.16 -3.38 -12.67
N HIS A 188 0.94 -4.00 -13.06
CA HIS A 188 1.16 -5.43 -12.97
C HIS A 188 2.23 -5.75 -11.92
N VAL A 189 1.83 -6.37 -10.83
CA VAL A 189 2.75 -6.90 -9.81
C VAL A 189 3.25 -8.26 -10.25
N VAL A 190 4.57 -8.40 -10.39
CA VAL A 190 5.25 -9.68 -10.56
C VAL A 190 6.00 -9.98 -9.27
N ALA A 191 5.61 -11.04 -8.57
CA ALA A 191 6.15 -11.39 -7.26
C ALA A 191 6.75 -12.79 -7.25
N VAL A 192 7.94 -12.91 -6.66
CA VAL A 192 8.63 -14.19 -6.42
C VAL A 192 8.90 -14.30 -4.92
N LYS A 193 8.39 -15.35 -4.29
CA LYS A 193 8.50 -15.61 -2.84
C LYS A 193 8.11 -14.39 -1.99
N PRO A 194 6.93 -13.75 -2.25
CA PRO A 194 6.54 -12.56 -1.52
C PRO A 194 6.28 -12.85 -0.04
N GLY A 195 6.45 -11.81 0.77
CA GLY A 195 6.11 -11.83 2.19
C GLY A 195 5.72 -10.44 2.67
N HIS A 196 5.08 -10.33 3.85
CA HIS A 196 4.56 -9.06 4.38
C HIS A 196 5.63 -7.95 4.42
N ALA A 197 6.88 -8.29 4.77
CA ALA A 197 7.95 -7.30 4.80
C ALA A 197 8.24 -6.69 3.42
N SER A 198 8.38 -7.52 2.38
CA SER A 198 8.62 -7.06 1.01
C SER A 198 7.40 -6.37 0.41
N ASN A 199 6.18 -6.86 0.69
CA ASN A 199 4.95 -6.23 0.27
C ASN A 199 4.80 -4.82 0.88
N ALA A 200 5.04 -4.70 2.20
CA ALA A 200 4.99 -3.42 2.90
C ALA A 200 6.07 -2.45 2.40
N GLU A 201 7.25 -2.94 2.00
CA GLU A 201 8.28 -2.09 1.40
C GLU A 201 7.83 -1.54 0.05
N LEU A 202 7.21 -2.36 -0.81
CA LEU A 202 6.62 -1.89 -2.07
C LEU A 202 5.49 -0.89 -1.81
N ALA A 203 4.61 -1.13 -0.83
CA ALA A 203 3.57 -0.18 -0.45
C ALA A 203 4.14 1.17 0.00
N ARG A 204 5.23 1.18 0.78
CA ARG A 204 5.93 2.42 1.16
C ARG A 204 6.57 3.12 -0.03
N ALA A 205 7.14 2.37 -0.99
CA ALA A 205 7.71 2.94 -2.20
C ALA A 205 6.63 3.62 -3.05
N LEU A 206 5.45 3.01 -3.18
CA LEU A 206 4.28 3.60 -3.84
C LEU A 206 3.83 4.89 -3.16
N ALA A 207 3.70 4.89 -1.83
CA ALA A 207 3.30 6.06 -1.07
C ALA A 207 4.30 7.22 -1.21
N ARG A 208 5.61 6.93 -1.21
CA ARG A 208 6.65 7.94 -1.46
C ARG A 208 6.57 8.50 -2.88
N GLU A 209 6.37 7.65 -3.87
CA GLU A 209 6.24 8.08 -5.26
C GLU A 209 5.01 8.96 -5.48
N GLU A 210 3.88 8.61 -4.84
CA GLU A 210 2.67 9.44 -4.88
C GLU A 210 2.90 10.82 -4.25
N THR A 211 3.60 10.87 -3.11
CA THR A 211 3.98 12.14 -2.47
C THR A 211 4.89 12.96 -3.39
N ARG A 212 5.88 12.31 -4.03
CA ARG A 212 6.77 12.96 -5.00
C ARG A 212 6.00 13.54 -6.18
N ARG A 213 5.09 12.77 -6.78
CA ARG A 213 4.25 13.22 -7.90
C ARG A 213 3.35 14.40 -7.52
N SER A 214 2.76 14.33 -6.33
CA SER A 214 1.91 15.40 -5.80
C SER A 214 2.69 16.69 -5.58
N ALA A 215 3.94 16.59 -5.10
CA ALA A 215 4.83 17.73 -4.93
C ALA A 215 5.32 18.33 -6.27
N MET A 216 5.47 17.48 -7.30
CA MET A 216 5.90 17.91 -8.65
C MET A 216 4.74 18.37 -9.53
N SER A 217 3.50 18.07 -9.19
CA SER A 217 2.36 18.66 -9.91
C SER A 217 2.39 20.15 -9.68
N ALA A 218 2.51 20.92 -10.79
CA ALA A 218 2.50 22.37 -10.72
C ALA A 218 1.28 22.81 -9.88
N PRO A 219 1.45 23.76 -8.95
CA PRO A 219 0.31 24.34 -8.27
C PRO A 219 -0.72 24.77 -9.33
N ARG A 220 -1.99 24.36 -9.14
CA ARG A 220 -3.07 24.87 -9.98
C ARG A 220 -2.89 26.36 -10.08
N ALA A 221 -2.87 26.90 -11.30
CA ALA A 221 -2.91 28.34 -11.49
C ALA A 221 -4.17 28.83 -10.76
N ILE A 222 -3.97 29.35 -9.56
CA ILE A 222 -5.03 30.00 -8.81
C ILE A 222 -5.22 31.31 -9.56
N PRO A 223 -6.41 31.64 -10.06
CA PRO A 223 -6.65 32.95 -10.66
C PRO A 223 -6.22 33.99 -9.65
N ILE A 224 -5.27 34.85 -10.05
CA ILE A 224 -4.82 35.96 -9.22
C ILE A 224 -6.03 36.89 -9.13
N GLY A 225 -6.82 36.76 -8.07
CA GLY A 225 -7.75 37.79 -7.67
C GLY A 225 -6.97 39.00 -7.16
N ASP A 226 -7.60 40.15 -7.06
CA ASP A 226 -7.02 41.42 -6.59
C ASP A 226 -6.39 41.39 -5.17
N SER A 227 -6.27 40.22 -4.55
CA SER A 227 -5.78 39.99 -3.19
C SER A 227 -4.36 39.41 -3.08
N GLY A 228 -3.62 39.36 -4.17
CA GLY A 228 -2.21 38.94 -4.14
C GLY A 228 -1.30 40.05 -3.60
N LEU A 229 -0.16 39.66 -2.98
CA LEU A 229 0.86 40.60 -2.51
C LEU A 229 2.08 40.52 -3.44
N ASP A 230 2.53 41.64 -3.96
CA ASP A 230 3.80 41.74 -4.68
C ASP A 230 5.00 41.69 -3.72
N THR A 231 6.21 41.66 -4.28
CA THR A 231 7.46 41.64 -3.48
C THR A 231 7.57 42.83 -2.54
N GLY A 232 7.14 44.03 -2.98
CA GLY A 232 7.19 45.25 -2.17
C GLY A 232 6.23 45.18 -0.98
N GLU A 233 5.06 44.58 -1.16
CA GLU A 233 4.07 44.38 -0.12
C GLU A 233 4.50 43.28 0.86
N VAL A 234 5.07 42.19 0.35
CA VAL A 234 5.68 41.14 1.18
C VAL A 234 6.79 41.72 2.07
N MET A 235 7.62 42.61 1.53
CA MET A 235 8.69 43.27 2.29
C MET A 235 8.21 44.26 3.36
N LYS A 236 6.96 44.71 3.30
CA LYS A 236 6.36 45.53 4.37
C LYS A 236 5.93 44.66 5.56
N ILE A 237 5.63 43.38 5.32
CA ILE A 237 5.16 42.42 6.32
C ILE A 237 6.33 41.65 6.92
N LEU A 238 7.23 41.13 6.05
CA LEU A 238 8.39 40.35 6.47
C LEU A 238 9.63 41.23 6.63
N PRO A 239 10.38 41.11 7.73
CA PRO A 239 11.62 41.87 7.94
C PRO A 239 12.78 41.37 7.06
N HIS A 240 12.62 40.21 6.43
CA HIS A 240 13.64 39.55 5.62
C HIS A 240 13.96 40.35 4.36
N ARG A 241 15.22 40.31 3.95
CA ARG A 241 15.75 40.93 2.70
C ARG A 241 16.66 39.91 2.03
N TYR A 242 17.08 40.20 0.78
CA TYR A 242 18.07 39.39 0.10
C TYR A 242 19.28 39.11 0.99
N PRO A 243 19.79 37.86 1.08
CA PRO A 243 19.33 36.64 0.35
C PRO A 243 18.24 35.83 1.09
N PHE A 244 17.72 36.30 2.21
CA PHE A 244 16.80 35.54 3.08
C PHE A 244 15.31 35.79 2.79
N LEU A 245 14.97 36.64 1.84
CA LEU A 245 13.59 36.80 1.41
C LEU A 245 13.23 35.65 0.46
N MET A 246 12.60 34.63 1.01
CA MET A 246 12.26 33.39 0.29
C MET A 246 10.85 33.42 -0.32
N VAL A 247 10.23 34.57 -0.47
CA VAL A 247 8.93 34.79 -1.08
C VAL A 247 9.01 35.99 -2.01
N ASP A 248 8.73 35.79 -3.29
CA ASP A 248 8.70 36.87 -4.29
C ASP A 248 7.29 37.43 -4.45
N ARG A 249 6.27 36.61 -4.31
CA ARG A 249 4.87 37.02 -4.42
C ARG A 249 3.94 36.06 -3.69
N VAL A 250 2.94 36.56 -3.01
CA VAL A 250 1.80 35.79 -2.52
C VAL A 250 0.71 35.81 -3.59
N ILE A 251 0.17 34.64 -3.92
CA ILE A 251 -0.82 34.45 -4.99
C ILE A 251 -2.19 34.00 -4.47
N GLY A 252 -2.31 33.68 -3.19
CA GLY A 252 -3.59 33.29 -2.60
C GLY A 252 -3.53 33.16 -1.09
N PHE A 253 -4.71 33.35 -0.50
CA PHE A 253 -4.98 33.14 0.92
C PHE A 253 -6.16 32.18 1.06
N GLU A 254 -6.06 31.21 1.99
CA GLU A 254 -7.15 30.32 2.38
C GLU A 254 -7.39 30.48 3.88
N GLY A 255 -8.42 31.28 4.25
CA GLY A 255 -8.65 31.66 5.63
C GLY A 255 -7.48 32.44 6.24
N GLU A 256 -7.30 32.33 7.56
CA GLU A 256 -6.23 33.02 8.31
C GLU A 256 -4.93 32.22 8.43
N ASN A 257 -4.93 30.94 8.01
CA ASN A 257 -3.87 29.99 8.39
C ASN A 257 -3.09 29.41 7.19
N LYS A 258 -3.47 29.74 5.96
CA LYS A 258 -2.82 29.18 4.77
C LYS A 258 -2.61 30.23 3.70
N ILE A 259 -1.38 30.31 3.18
CA ILE A 259 -1.03 31.15 2.05
C ILE A 259 -0.35 30.31 0.97
N THR A 260 -0.57 30.69 -0.28
CA THR A 260 0.15 30.15 -1.43
C THR A 260 1.04 31.27 -1.99
N ALA A 261 2.34 30.99 -2.13
CA ALA A 261 3.32 31.96 -2.56
C ALA A 261 4.26 31.40 -3.63
N ILE A 262 4.90 32.28 -4.37
CA ILE A 262 5.91 31.96 -5.39
C ILE A 262 7.27 32.44 -4.92
N LYS A 263 8.30 31.61 -5.12
CA LYS A 263 9.71 31.96 -5.13
C LYS A 263 10.29 31.57 -6.48
N SER A 264 10.79 32.56 -7.22
CA SER A 264 11.53 32.34 -8.46
C SER A 264 12.97 32.01 -8.11
N ILE A 265 13.39 30.79 -8.45
CA ILE A 265 14.75 30.32 -8.19
C ILE A 265 15.53 30.38 -9.50
N THR A 266 16.60 31.16 -9.51
CA THR A 266 17.49 31.29 -10.66
C THR A 266 18.91 30.85 -10.32
N ILE A 267 19.75 30.61 -11.33
CA ILE A 267 21.16 30.25 -11.15
C ILE A 267 21.96 31.31 -10.36
N ASN A 268 21.48 32.55 -10.29
CA ASN A 268 22.10 33.62 -9.55
C ASN A 268 21.82 33.62 -8.04
N GLU A 269 21.03 32.69 -7.54
CA GLU A 269 20.78 32.58 -6.13
C GLU A 269 22.06 32.18 -5.36
N PRO A 270 22.38 32.83 -4.23
CA PRO A 270 23.65 32.65 -3.51
C PRO A 270 23.94 31.22 -3.09
N PHE A 271 22.90 30.44 -2.82
CA PHE A 271 23.06 29.06 -2.38
C PHE A 271 23.60 28.13 -3.48
N PHE A 272 23.47 28.48 -4.77
CA PHE A 272 24.06 27.70 -5.86
C PHE A 272 25.58 27.82 -5.95
N GLN A 273 26.19 28.80 -5.29
CA GLN A 273 27.64 28.89 -5.25
C GLN A 273 28.30 27.76 -4.46
N GLY A 274 27.59 27.20 -3.49
CA GLY A 274 28.07 26.11 -2.64
C GLY A 274 27.42 24.76 -2.91
N HIS A 275 26.29 24.72 -3.60
CA HIS A 275 25.56 23.50 -3.89
C HIS A 275 25.84 23.04 -5.31
N PHE A 276 26.79 22.10 -5.43
CA PHE A 276 27.36 21.53 -6.65
C PHE A 276 28.02 22.59 -7.56
N PRO A 277 29.17 23.17 -7.18
CA PRO A 277 29.93 24.09 -8.05
C PRO A 277 30.17 23.48 -9.42
N GLY A 278 29.67 24.16 -10.48
CA GLY A 278 29.72 23.67 -11.85
C GLY A 278 28.50 22.84 -12.33
N HIS A 279 27.60 22.45 -11.42
CA HIS A 279 26.33 21.78 -11.73
C HIS A 279 25.26 22.25 -10.73
N PRO A 280 24.78 23.47 -10.80
CA PRO A 280 23.74 24.00 -9.92
C PRO A 280 22.35 23.43 -10.22
#